data_7be2db6c3ccc8f7c9b7bdefe1e30c347
#
_entry.id   7be2db6c3ccc8f7c9b7bdefe1e30c347
#
_cell.length_a   1.000
_cell.length_b   1.000
_cell.length_c   1.000
_cell.angle_alpha   90.00
_cell.angle_beta   90.00
_cell.angle_gamma   90.00
#
_symmetry.space_group_name_H-M   'P 1'
#
loop_
_entity.id
_entity.type
_entity.pdbx_description
1 polymer ?
#
loop_
_entity_poly.entity_id
_entity_poly.type
_entity_poly.pdbx_seq_one_letter_code
_entity_poly.pdbx_strand_id
1 'polypeptide(L)'
;EIAQCLVGSEMCIRDSGIDMPRISIVTGTHGDELDGQYICYEVIRRIEREKNKLKGIVDIYPDINPLGLDTGSRGIPMFDLDMNRVFPGDNNGAMAEYVAAGIIEDIIGSDLCIDIHSSNIFVNEMPQVRINDDTQEKLLPYAKMMNAQFVWIYSSITVLDATLAYSLNHLGVPTLVTEMGVGNRINKEYSMQLLDGIFNLCINLGIWDDKPVSVREPIISTEREVNFLTARESGIFVPAINSCGVIHMGDPIGDIIEPIEGRIIQHVESPMDGIVFTLRENPVVYKGALLARVHGGRKS
;
A
#
# COMPACT_ATOMS: atom_id res chain seq x y z
N GLU A 1 -29.60 1.27 5.16
CA GLU A 1 -28.93 0.85 6.41
C GLU A 1 -27.91 -0.28 6.15
N ILE A 2 -28.26 -1.32 5.37
CA ILE A 2 -27.31 -2.39 5.04
C ILE A 2 -26.19 -1.89 4.10
N ALA A 3 -26.51 -1.00 3.15
CA ALA A 3 -25.52 -0.40 2.27
C ALA A 3 -24.50 0.49 3.03
N GLN A 4 -24.94 1.21 4.06
CA GLN A 4 -24.05 2.00 4.92
C GLN A 4 -23.08 1.13 5.74
N CYS A 5 -23.51 -0.07 6.15
CA CYS A 5 -22.62 -1.03 6.82
C CYS A 5 -21.61 -1.69 5.87
N LEU A 6 -21.88 -1.70 4.56
CA LEU A 6 -21.03 -2.33 3.54
C LEU A 6 -20.05 -1.33 2.89
N VAL A 7 -20.35 -0.04 2.92
CA VAL A 7 -19.50 1.04 2.36
C VAL A 7 -18.47 1.55 3.39
N GLY A 8 -18.48 1.02 4.62
CA GLY A 8 -17.62 1.52 5.69
C GLY A 8 -18.08 2.84 6.28
N SER A 9 -17.37 3.37 7.26
CA SER A 9 -17.61 4.69 7.81
C SER A 9 -16.75 5.72 7.12
N GLU A 10 -17.38 6.64 6.42
CA GLU A 10 -16.75 7.81 5.83
C GLU A 10 -16.62 8.93 6.87
N MET A 11 -15.50 9.63 6.90
CA MET A 11 -15.35 10.89 7.63
C MET A 11 -14.88 11.99 6.67
N CYS A 12 -15.77 12.95 6.45
CA CYS A 12 -15.43 14.14 5.67
C CYS A 12 -15.16 15.32 6.62
N ILE A 13 -13.94 15.83 6.63
CA ILE A 13 -13.53 16.99 7.43
C ILE A 13 -13.36 18.18 6.49
N ARG A 14 -14.27 19.16 6.62
CA ARG A 14 -14.34 20.33 5.73
C ARG A 14 -14.12 21.63 6.48
N ASP A 15 -13.40 22.57 5.86
CA ASP A 15 -13.56 24.00 6.13
C ASP A 15 -14.74 24.54 5.29
N SER A 16 -15.29 25.70 5.65
CA SER A 16 -16.48 26.25 4.98
C SER A 16 -16.13 26.92 3.63
N GLY A 17 -16.36 26.22 2.51
CA GLY A 17 -16.22 26.80 1.17
C GLY A 17 -16.55 25.80 0.05
N ILE A 18 -17.04 26.31 -1.10
CA ILE A 18 -17.62 25.47 -2.18
C ILE A 18 -16.58 25.04 -3.22
N ASP A 19 -15.38 25.61 -3.22
CA ASP A 19 -14.35 25.37 -4.25
C ASP A 19 -12.96 25.25 -3.58
N MET A 20 -12.80 24.21 -2.74
CA MET A 20 -11.59 24.02 -1.96
C MET A 20 -10.84 22.77 -2.41
N PRO A 21 -9.50 22.77 -2.34
CA PRO A 21 -8.73 21.58 -2.68
C PRO A 21 -9.14 20.41 -1.79
N ARG A 22 -9.21 19.22 -2.41
CA ARG A 22 -9.75 18.02 -1.81
C ARG A 22 -8.79 16.84 -1.96
N ILE A 23 -8.50 16.17 -0.87
CA ILE A 23 -7.76 14.90 -0.85
C ILE A 23 -8.63 13.79 -0.29
N SER A 24 -8.60 12.63 -0.94
CA SER A 24 -9.24 11.42 -0.45
C SER A 24 -8.19 10.42 0.04
N ILE A 25 -8.41 9.84 1.21
CA ILE A 25 -7.54 8.82 1.82
C ILE A 25 -8.36 7.56 2.00
N VAL A 26 -7.99 6.51 1.29
CA VAL A 26 -8.72 5.24 1.25
C VAL A 26 -7.85 4.13 1.82
N THR A 27 -8.45 3.25 2.63
CA THR A 27 -7.82 2.03 3.13
C THR A 27 -8.86 0.95 3.44
N GLY A 28 -8.41 -0.22 3.87
CA GLY A 28 -9.31 -1.31 4.23
C GLY A 28 -9.96 -1.98 3.02
N THR A 29 -9.40 -1.85 1.82
CA THR A 29 -9.77 -2.65 0.65
C THR A 29 -9.61 -4.14 0.95
N HIS A 30 -8.55 -4.47 1.70
CA HIS A 30 -8.30 -5.80 2.24
C HIS A 30 -8.39 -5.74 3.77
N GLY A 31 -9.21 -6.62 4.36
CA GLY A 31 -9.50 -6.56 5.80
C GLY A 31 -8.36 -7.07 6.70
N ASP A 32 -7.35 -7.70 6.14
CA ASP A 32 -6.14 -8.12 6.85
C ASP A 32 -5.00 -7.07 6.81
N GLU A 33 -5.22 -5.88 6.19
CA GLU A 33 -4.24 -4.80 6.04
C GLU A 33 -4.56 -3.65 7.00
N LEU A 34 -3.86 -3.57 8.14
CA LEU A 34 -4.28 -2.71 9.28
C LEU A 34 -3.47 -1.41 9.45
N ASP A 35 -2.35 -1.24 8.74
CA ASP A 35 -1.54 -0.01 8.86
C ASP A 35 -2.33 1.23 8.42
N GLY A 36 -3.15 1.08 7.37
CA GLY A 36 -3.97 2.17 6.84
C GLY A 36 -4.99 2.71 7.84
N GLN A 37 -5.67 1.84 8.61
CA GLN A 37 -6.61 2.25 9.66
C GLN A 37 -5.88 3.03 10.76
N TYR A 38 -4.66 2.62 11.11
CA TYR A 38 -3.86 3.36 12.09
C TYR A 38 -3.42 4.72 11.54
N ILE A 39 -3.07 4.82 10.27
CA ILE A 39 -2.77 6.11 9.61
C ILE A 39 -4.01 7.01 9.62
N CYS A 40 -5.18 6.51 9.21
CA CYS A 40 -6.43 7.27 9.25
C CYS A 40 -6.74 7.80 10.65
N TYR A 41 -6.57 6.97 11.67
CA TYR A 41 -6.72 7.38 13.08
C TYR A 41 -5.77 8.54 13.44
N GLU A 42 -4.50 8.49 13.06
CA GLU A 42 -3.53 9.55 13.37
C GLU A 42 -3.78 10.82 12.52
N VAL A 43 -4.23 10.69 11.26
CA VAL A 43 -4.68 11.83 10.43
C VAL A 43 -5.80 12.58 11.13
N ILE A 44 -6.86 11.88 11.52
CA ILE A 44 -8.02 12.44 12.21
C ILE A 44 -7.58 13.15 13.50
N ARG A 45 -6.77 12.48 14.32
CA ARG A 45 -6.26 13.06 15.58
C ARG A 45 -5.46 14.33 15.37
N ARG A 46 -4.61 14.37 14.34
CA ARG A 46 -3.81 15.56 14.04
C ARG A 46 -4.68 16.69 13.56
N ILE A 47 -5.64 16.43 12.67
CA ILE A 47 -6.59 17.44 12.20
C ILE A 47 -7.44 17.97 13.37
N GLU A 48 -8.00 17.09 14.19
CA GLU A 48 -8.82 17.48 15.34
C GLU A 48 -8.07 18.36 16.35
N ARG A 49 -6.79 18.07 16.59
CA ARG A 49 -5.93 18.84 17.49
C ARG A 49 -5.55 20.20 16.92
N GLU A 50 -5.45 20.33 15.61
CA GLU A 50 -4.89 21.51 14.94
C GLU A 50 -5.87 22.04 13.85
N LYS A 51 -7.18 22.03 14.12
CA LYS A 51 -8.25 22.38 13.17
C LYS A 51 -8.05 23.72 12.46
N ASN A 52 -7.42 24.68 13.10
CA ASN A 52 -7.14 25.99 12.53
C ASN A 52 -6.18 25.96 11.33
N LYS A 53 -5.45 24.86 11.15
CA LYS A 53 -4.55 24.65 10.01
C LYS A 53 -5.26 24.06 8.79
N LEU A 54 -6.46 23.51 8.96
CA LEU A 54 -7.23 22.96 7.83
C LEU A 54 -7.75 24.08 6.94
N LYS A 55 -7.45 24.00 5.63
CA LYS A 55 -7.81 24.99 4.58
C LYS A 55 -8.47 24.34 3.36
N GLY A 56 -8.81 23.08 3.45
CA GLY A 56 -9.40 22.31 2.36
C GLY A 56 -10.28 21.18 2.87
N ILE A 57 -10.45 20.16 2.04
CA ILE A 57 -11.29 19.01 2.32
C ILE A 57 -10.39 17.76 2.43
N VAL A 58 -10.58 17.01 3.50
CA VAL A 58 -9.94 15.70 3.70
C VAL A 58 -11.05 14.68 3.90
N ASP A 59 -11.28 13.86 2.89
CA ASP A 59 -12.22 12.74 2.98
C ASP A 59 -11.43 11.49 3.35
N ILE A 60 -11.92 10.76 4.36
CA ILE A 60 -11.24 9.60 4.91
C ILE A 60 -12.18 8.40 4.88
N TYR A 61 -11.74 7.35 4.20
CA TYR A 61 -12.39 6.06 4.08
C TYR A 61 -11.53 5.02 4.81
N PRO A 62 -11.69 4.90 6.14
CA PRO A 62 -10.80 4.08 6.95
C PRO A 62 -10.99 2.58 6.72
N ASP A 63 -12.10 2.19 6.09
CA ASP A 63 -12.42 0.81 5.80
C ASP A 63 -13.50 0.72 4.73
N ILE A 64 -13.13 0.24 3.54
CA ILE A 64 -14.08 0.03 2.44
C ILE A 64 -14.52 -1.44 2.29
N ASN A 65 -14.00 -2.34 3.14
CA ASN A 65 -14.38 -3.75 3.24
C ASN A 65 -14.57 -4.19 4.70
N PRO A 66 -15.58 -3.63 5.41
CA PRO A 66 -15.76 -3.87 6.83
C PRO A 66 -15.99 -5.34 7.20
N LEU A 67 -16.58 -6.14 6.32
CA LEU A 67 -16.74 -7.58 6.53
C LEU A 67 -15.39 -8.31 6.48
N GLY A 68 -14.48 -7.88 5.62
CA GLY A 68 -13.11 -8.38 5.57
C GLY A 68 -12.34 -8.01 6.83
N LEU A 69 -12.47 -6.76 7.30
CA LEU A 69 -11.84 -6.29 8.53
C LEU A 69 -12.30 -7.08 9.75
N ASP A 70 -13.61 -7.26 9.92
CA ASP A 70 -14.20 -8.01 11.05
C ASP A 70 -13.70 -9.46 11.13
N THR A 71 -13.38 -10.07 10.00
CA THR A 71 -12.90 -11.45 9.93
C THR A 71 -11.38 -11.57 9.75
N GLY A 72 -10.68 -10.45 9.58
CA GLY A 72 -9.24 -10.42 9.28
C GLY A 72 -8.91 -11.13 7.97
N SER A 73 -9.80 -11.05 6.98
CA SER A 73 -9.64 -11.68 5.68
C SER A 73 -9.36 -10.66 4.58
N ARG A 74 -8.56 -11.05 3.58
CA ARG A 74 -8.22 -10.18 2.45
C ARG A 74 -9.47 -9.74 1.69
N GLY A 75 -10.28 -10.69 1.25
CA GLY A 75 -11.48 -10.45 0.46
C GLY A 75 -12.76 -10.30 1.28
N ILE A 76 -13.89 -10.16 0.60
CA ILE A 76 -15.22 -10.20 1.19
C ILE A 76 -15.53 -11.65 1.56
N PRO A 77 -15.68 -12.00 2.86
CA PRO A 77 -15.66 -13.39 3.33
C PRO A 77 -16.74 -14.29 2.71
N MET A 78 -17.93 -13.74 2.43
CA MET A 78 -19.05 -14.52 1.91
C MET A 78 -18.88 -14.95 0.44
N PHE A 79 -17.99 -14.27 -0.29
CA PHE A 79 -17.85 -14.44 -1.73
C PHE A 79 -16.42 -14.80 -2.15
N ASP A 80 -15.48 -14.82 -1.19
CA ASP A 80 -14.03 -14.93 -1.46
C ASP A 80 -13.56 -13.96 -2.58
N LEU A 81 -14.16 -12.75 -2.57
CA LEU A 81 -14.00 -11.76 -3.61
C LEU A 81 -13.01 -10.69 -3.17
N ASP A 82 -11.93 -10.52 -3.92
CA ASP A 82 -11.01 -9.39 -3.75
C ASP A 82 -11.66 -8.11 -4.29
N MET A 83 -12.00 -7.17 -3.38
CA MET A 83 -12.63 -5.90 -3.75
C MET A 83 -11.77 -5.10 -4.74
N ASN A 84 -10.46 -5.23 -4.67
CA ASN A 84 -9.53 -4.59 -5.60
C ASN A 84 -9.45 -5.30 -6.97
N ARG A 85 -10.51 -6.02 -7.33
CA ARG A 85 -10.72 -6.66 -8.65
C ARG A 85 -12.10 -6.37 -9.23
N VAL A 86 -12.85 -5.45 -8.59
CA VAL A 86 -14.21 -5.10 -9.05
C VAL A 86 -14.38 -3.63 -9.43
N PHE A 87 -13.38 -2.79 -9.20
CA PHE A 87 -13.43 -1.39 -9.63
C PHE A 87 -13.37 -1.25 -11.15
N PRO A 88 -14.05 -0.26 -11.75
CA PRO A 88 -14.78 0.84 -11.12
C PRO A 88 -16.17 0.47 -10.58
N GLY A 89 -16.61 -0.78 -10.70
CA GLY A 89 -17.93 -1.23 -10.30
C GLY A 89 -19.02 -0.97 -11.34
N ASP A 90 -20.26 -1.32 -10.96
CA ASP A 90 -21.47 -1.09 -11.76
C ASP A 90 -22.66 -0.85 -10.82
N ASN A 91 -23.38 0.26 -10.98
CA ASN A 91 -24.56 0.61 -10.19
C ASN A 91 -25.74 -0.37 -10.39
N ASN A 92 -25.71 -1.21 -11.41
CA ASN A 92 -26.69 -2.26 -11.67
C ASN A 92 -26.13 -3.66 -11.46
N GLY A 93 -24.89 -3.77 -11.00
CA GLY A 93 -24.18 -5.02 -10.82
C GLY A 93 -24.50 -5.74 -9.50
N ALA A 94 -23.71 -6.75 -9.18
CA ALA A 94 -23.78 -7.41 -7.88
C ALA A 94 -23.36 -6.46 -6.74
N MET A 95 -23.64 -6.84 -5.49
CA MET A 95 -23.43 -5.96 -4.32
C MET A 95 -22.02 -5.36 -4.25
N ALA A 96 -20.96 -6.14 -4.54
CA ALA A 96 -19.60 -5.63 -4.51
C ALA A 96 -19.33 -4.60 -5.62
N GLU A 97 -19.90 -4.81 -6.82
CA GLU A 97 -19.80 -3.87 -7.93
C GLU A 97 -20.56 -2.57 -7.64
N TYR A 98 -21.75 -2.69 -7.03
CA TYR A 98 -22.52 -1.52 -6.61
C TYR A 98 -21.78 -0.68 -5.55
N VAL A 99 -21.17 -1.33 -4.56
CA VAL A 99 -20.36 -0.66 -3.53
C VAL A 99 -19.11 0.00 -4.17
N ALA A 100 -18.42 -0.70 -5.07
CA ALA A 100 -17.26 -0.15 -5.76
C ALA A 100 -17.62 1.08 -6.59
N ALA A 101 -18.75 1.06 -7.31
CA ALA A 101 -19.25 2.20 -8.08
C ALA A 101 -19.54 3.40 -7.18
N GLY A 102 -20.19 3.19 -6.03
CA GLY A 102 -20.48 4.24 -5.05
C GLY A 102 -19.19 4.88 -4.50
N ILE A 103 -18.17 4.09 -4.20
CA ILE A 103 -16.87 4.59 -3.74
C ILE A 103 -16.20 5.46 -4.84
N ILE A 104 -16.22 5.01 -6.08
CA ILE A 104 -15.68 5.78 -7.20
C ILE A 104 -16.41 7.11 -7.36
N GLU A 105 -17.74 7.10 -7.37
CA GLU A 105 -18.57 8.30 -7.51
C GLU A 105 -18.29 9.33 -6.41
N ASP A 106 -18.04 8.86 -5.21
CA ASP A 106 -17.81 9.71 -4.04
C ASP A 106 -16.40 10.35 -4.06
N ILE A 107 -15.39 9.64 -4.60
CA ILE A 107 -14.01 10.14 -4.71
C ILE A 107 -13.81 11.02 -5.94
N ILE A 108 -14.60 10.87 -7.00
CA ILE A 108 -14.51 11.72 -8.20
C ILE A 108 -14.56 13.20 -7.82
N GLY A 109 -13.65 13.99 -8.40
CA GLY A 109 -13.48 15.42 -8.10
C GLY A 109 -12.47 15.71 -6.99
N SER A 110 -11.82 14.70 -6.41
CA SER A 110 -10.65 14.92 -5.56
C SER A 110 -9.44 15.34 -6.40
N ASP A 111 -8.63 16.25 -5.86
CA ASP A 111 -7.37 16.68 -6.49
C ASP A 111 -6.29 15.62 -6.40
N LEU A 112 -6.39 14.76 -5.37
CA LEU A 112 -5.51 13.61 -5.15
C LEU A 112 -6.24 12.54 -4.32
N CYS A 113 -6.00 11.28 -4.65
CA CYS A 113 -6.39 10.15 -3.80
C CYS A 113 -5.14 9.38 -3.34
N ILE A 114 -5.16 8.87 -2.11
CA ILE A 114 -4.14 7.99 -1.57
C ILE A 114 -4.83 6.68 -1.19
N ASP A 115 -4.48 5.60 -1.89
CA ASP A 115 -4.94 4.23 -1.65
C ASP A 115 -3.89 3.51 -0.80
N ILE A 116 -4.20 3.28 0.47
CA ILE A 116 -3.24 2.80 1.46
C ILE A 116 -3.46 1.31 1.68
N HIS A 117 -2.42 0.53 1.37
CA HIS A 117 -2.33 -0.89 1.59
C HIS A 117 -1.21 -1.25 2.55
N SER A 118 -1.36 -2.36 3.24
CA SER A 118 -0.24 -3.10 3.82
C SER A 118 0.12 -4.24 2.88
N SER A 119 1.29 -4.85 3.10
CA SER A 119 1.58 -6.11 2.41
C SER A 119 0.66 -7.23 2.91
N ASN A 120 0.59 -8.31 2.15
CA ASN A 120 -0.15 -9.50 2.59
C ASN A 120 0.49 -10.17 3.83
N ILE A 121 -0.17 -11.16 4.39
CA ILE A 121 0.29 -11.89 5.60
C ILE A 121 1.60 -12.67 5.41
N PHE A 122 2.13 -12.75 4.20
CA PHE A 122 3.29 -13.60 3.89
C PHE A 122 4.61 -12.87 3.87
N VAL A 123 4.63 -11.60 3.51
CA VAL A 123 5.86 -10.82 3.32
C VAL A 123 5.77 -9.47 4.02
N ASN A 124 6.89 -9.01 4.54
CA ASN A 124 7.06 -7.67 5.09
C ASN A 124 7.72 -6.78 4.04
N GLU A 125 7.16 -5.60 3.81
CA GLU A 125 7.63 -4.64 2.81
C GLU A 125 8.05 -3.32 3.46
N MET A 126 9.15 -2.73 2.96
CA MET A 126 9.47 -1.34 3.28
C MET A 126 8.40 -0.42 2.70
N PRO A 127 8.12 0.74 3.33
CA PRO A 127 7.23 1.73 2.76
C PRO A 127 7.60 2.10 1.32
N GLN A 128 6.66 1.91 0.42
CA GLN A 128 6.82 2.17 -1.00
C GLN A 128 5.57 2.81 -1.59
N VAL A 129 5.75 3.62 -2.60
CA VAL A 129 4.67 4.10 -3.46
C VAL A 129 4.74 3.34 -4.77
N ARG A 130 3.61 2.81 -5.22
CA ARG A 130 3.48 2.10 -6.49
C ARG A 130 2.74 2.96 -7.48
N ILE A 131 3.32 3.16 -8.65
CA ILE A 131 2.72 3.90 -9.77
C ILE A 131 2.91 3.14 -11.07
N ASN A 132 1.96 3.28 -11.98
CA ASN A 132 2.07 2.71 -13.32
C ASN A 132 2.96 3.60 -14.20
N ASP A 133 3.59 3.00 -15.19
CA ASP A 133 4.46 3.70 -16.14
C ASP A 133 3.70 4.74 -16.98
N ASP A 134 2.44 4.50 -17.31
CA ASP A 134 1.56 5.42 -18.05
C ASP A 134 1.15 6.67 -17.25
N THR A 135 1.13 6.57 -15.90
CA THR A 135 0.79 7.67 -14.99
C THR A 135 2.01 8.31 -14.34
N GLN A 136 3.22 7.80 -14.61
CA GLN A 136 4.46 8.18 -13.94
C GLN A 136 4.72 9.68 -13.97
N GLU A 137 4.59 10.33 -15.13
CA GLU A 137 4.89 11.75 -15.29
C GLU A 137 4.04 12.61 -14.34
N LYS A 138 2.77 12.26 -14.18
CA LYS A 138 1.82 12.97 -13.31
C LYS A 138 2.01 12.67 -11.84
N LEU A 139 2.27 11.40 -11.49
CA LEU A 139 2.24 10.92 -10.11
C LEU A 139 3.60 10.98 -9.39
N LEU A 140 4.71 10.92 -10.12
CA LEU A 140 6.05 10.90 -9.52
C LEU A 140 6.34 12.10 -8.59
N PRO A 141 5.93 13.35 -8.92
CA PRO A 141 6.12 14.46 -8.00
C PRO A 141 5.43 14.25 -6.64
N TYR A 142 4.21 13.73 -6.63
CA TYR A 142 3.47 13.42 -5.41
C TYR A 142 4.09 12.24 -4.67
N ALA A 143 4.48 11.17 -5.40
CA ALA A 143 5.11 9.99 -4.82
C ALA A 143 6.38 10.33 -4.04
N LYS A 144 7.18 11.28 -4.51
CA LYS A 144 8.38 11.77 -3.82
C LYS A 144 8.10 12.48 -2.50
N MET A 145 6.90 13.03 -2.32
CA MET A 145 6.50 13.71 -1.09
C MET A 145 6.02 12.74 0.01
N MET A 146 5.72 11.48 -0.35
CA MET A 146 5.13 10.48 0.55
C MET A 146 6.06 9.97 1.65
N ASN A 147 7.33 10.41 1.70
CA ASN A 147 8.31 9.92 2.67
C ASN A 147 8.53 8.39 2.63
N ALA A 148 8.25 7.75 1.51
CA ALA A 148 8.52 6.34 1.31
C ALA A 148 9.99 6.08 0.99
N GLN A 149 10.49 4.84 1.22
CA GLN A 149 11.83 4.43 0.83
C GLN A 149 11.94 4.17 -0.67
N PHE A 150 10.85 3.69 -1.28
CA PHE A 150 10.81 3.33 -2.69
C PHE A 150 9.65 4.01 -3.41
N VAL A 151 9.88 4.36 -4.67
CA VAL A 151 8.85 4.52 -5.68
C VAL A 151 9.04 3.41 -6.70
N TRP A 152 8.12 2.48 -6.76
CA TRP A 152 8.17 1.37 -7.68
C TRP A 152 7.28 1.63 -8.87
N ILE A 153 7.92 1.77 -10.05
CA ILE A 153 7.24 1.98 -11.32
C ILE A 153 7.12 0.63 -12.01
N TYR A 154 5.89 0.21 -12.25
CA TYR A 154 5.61 -1.07 -12.92
C TYR A 154 4.82 -0.87 -14.21
N SER A 155 4.99 -1.80 -15.13
CA SER A 155 4.26 -1.77 -16.40
C SER A 155 2.82 -2.25 -16.20
N SER A 156 1.87 -1.49 -16.74
CA SER A 156 0.43 -1.74 -16.62
C SER A 156 -0.06 -2.90 -17.51
N ILE A 157 0.62 -4.06 -17.47
CA ILE A 157 0.16 -5.21 -18.25
C ILE A 157 -0.89 -6.01 -17.44
N THR A 158 -2.14 -5.79 -17.74
CA THR A 158 -3.33 -6.70 -17.68
C THR A 158 -3.93 -7.13 -16.33
N VAL A 159 -3.27 -7.07 -15.18
CA VAL A 159 -3.87 -7.60 -13.93
C VAL A 159 -4.46 -6.51 -13.03
N LEU A 160 -4.18 -5.25 -13.32
CA LEU A 160 -4.48 -4.12 -12.43
C LEU A 160 -5.65 -3.26 -12.89
N ASP A 161 -6.27 -3.56 -14.03
CA ASP A 161 -7.32 -2.74 -14.66
C ASP A 161 -8.59 -2.60 -13.79
N ALA A 162 -8.79 -3.49 -12.84
CA ALA A 162 -9.93 -3.51 -11.94
C ALA A 162 -9.58 -3.09 -10.51
N THR A 163 -8.49 -2.33 -10.32
CA THR A 163 -8.13 -1.77 -9.02
C THR A 163 -8.71 -0.36 -8.84
N LEU A 164 -8.88 0.06 -7.57
CA LEU A 164 -9.32 1.41 -7.23
C LEU A 164 -8.43 2.47 -7.88
N ALA A 165 -7.11 2.37 -7.67
CA ALA A 165 -6.16 3.36 -8.17
C ALA A 165 -6.10 3.43 -9.70
N TYR A 166 -6.16 2.29 -10.40
CA TYR A 166 -6.21 2.28 -11.86
C TYR A 166 -7.47 2.98 -12.35
N SER A 167 -8.63 2.62 -11.82
CA SER A 167 -9.91 3.21 -12.18
C SER A 167 -9.95 4.72 -11.96
N LEU A 168 -9.53 5.19 -10.78
CA LEU A 168 -9.51 6.62 -10.45
C LEU A 168 -8.53 7.40 -11.33
N ASN A 169 -7.34 6.88 -11.59
CA ASN A 169 -6.37 7.53 -12.49
C ASN A 169 -6.93 7.70 -13.90
N HIS A 170 -7.65 6.71 -14.42
CA HIS A 170 -8.30 6.78 -15.75
C HIS A 170 -9.53 7.68 -15.77
N LEU A 171 -10.20 7.86 -14.62
CA LEU A 171 -11.30 8.81 -14.46
C LEU A 171 -10.83 10.23 -14.13
N GLY A 172 -9.52 10.48 -14.13
CA GLY A 172 -8.92 11.80 -14.01
C GLY A 172 -8.52 12.21 -12.58
N VAL A 173 -8.76 11.37 -11.56
CA VAL A 173 -8.32 11.59 -10.18
C VAL A 173 -6.92 10.99 -10.00
N PRO A 174 -5.86 11.83 -9.82
CA PRO A 174 -4.52 11.31 -9.53
C PRO A 174 -4.56 10.46 -8.28
N THR A 175 -4.11 9.20 -8.36
CA THR A 175 -4.19 8.27 -7.25
C THR A 175 -2.86 7.55 -7.04
N LEU A 176 -2.30 7.71 -5.83
CA LEU A 176 -1.11 6.99 -5.38
C LEU A 176 -1.53 5.71 -4.65
N VAL A 177 -0.82 4.63 -4.90
CA VAL A 177 -0.91 3.41 -4.07
C VAL A 177 0.29 3.37 -3.14
N THR A 178 0.06 3.14 -1.85
CA THR A 178 1.14 2.90 -0.89
C THR A 178 1.07 1.48 -0.37
N GLU A 179 2.22 0.87 -0.14
CA GLU A 179 2.37 -0.47 0.42
C GLU A 179 3.42 -0.46 1.51
N MET A 180 3.20 -1.18 2.61
CA MET A 180 4.15 -1.27 3.71
C MET A 180 3.85 -2.45 4.63
N GLY A 181 4.80 -2.77 5.52
CA GLY A 181 4.58 -3.70 6.63
C GLY A 181 4.15 -5.09 6.20
N VAL A 182 3.32 -5.73 7.00
CA VAL A 182 2.81 -7.09 6.79
C VAL A 182 1.38 -7.20 7.32
N GLY A 183 0.53 -7.94 6.64
CA GLY A 183 -0.86 -8.15 7.02
C GLY A 183 -1.05 -8.68 8.45
N ASN A 184 -2.21 -8.39 9.02
CA ASN A 184 -2.59 -8.69 10.41
C ASN A 184 -1.70 -8.03 11.49
N ARG A 185 -0.96 -6.98 11.15
CA ARG A 185 -0.12 -6.22 12.07
C ARG A 185 -0.20 -4.73 11.79
N ILE A 186 0.29 -3.93 12.74
CA ILE A 186 0.47 -2.49 12.61
C ILE A 186 1.95 -2.17 12.84
N ASN A 187 2.61 -1.62 11.83
CA ASN A 187 3.94 -1.07 11.93
C ASN A 187 3.86 0.44 12.18
N LYS A 188 3.92 0.84 13.45
CA LYS A 188 3.77 2.25 13.82
C LYS A 188 4.85 3.15 13.23
N GLU A 189 6.08 2.66 13.07
CA GLU A 189 7.18 3.46 12.50
C GLU A 189 6.89 3.79 11.03
N TYR A 190 6.53 2.79 10.24
CA TYR A 190 6.17 2.97 8.84
C TYR A 190 4.91 3.82 8.67
N SER A 191 3.90 3.58 9.51
CA SER A 191 2.66 4.36 9.50
C SER A 191 2.92 5.84 9.79
N MET A 192 3.72 6.16 10.79
CA MET A 192 4.07 7.55 11.13
C MET A 192 4.94 8.20 10.05
N GLN A 193 5.81 7.44 9.41
CA GLN A 193 6.60 7.90 8.28
C GLN A 193 5.71 8.33 7.10
N LEU A 194 4.73 7.52 6.71
CA LEU A 194 3.79 7.86 5.64
C LEU A 194 2.82 8.97 6.05
N LEU A 195 2.45 9.06 7.32
CA LEU A 195 1.64 10.17 7.85
C LEU A 195 2.29 11.53 7.56
N ASP A 196 3.60 11.66 7.75
CA ASP A 196 4.34 12.88 7.42
C ASP A 196 4.26 13.19 5.92
N GLY A 197 4.35 12.18 5.06
CA GLY A 197 4.16 12.31 3.61
C GLY A 197 2.76 12.78 3.24
N ILE A 198 1.73 12.22 3.86
CA ILE A 198 0.33 12.63 3.65
C ILE A 198 0.15 14.11 3.98
N PHE A 199 0.66 14.58 5.11
CA PHE A 199 0.58 16.00 5.45
C PHE A 199 1.41 16.88 4.53
N ASN A 200 2.55 16.42 4.01
CA ASN A 200 3.29 17.16 2.98
C ASN A 200 2.46 17.31 1.69
N LEU A 201 1.72 16.28 1.29
CA LEU A 201 0.78 16.38 0.17
C LEU A 201 -0.36 17.36 0.46
N CYS A 202 -0.94 17.31 1.66
CA CYS A 202 -1.96 18.28 2.08
C CYS A 202 -1.43 19.73 2.05
N ILE A 203 -0.19 19.95 2.46
CA ILE A 203 0.47 21.27 2.40
C ILE A 203 0.68 21.70 0.95
N ASN A 204 1.16 20.80 0.10
CA ASN A 204 1.40 21.08 -1.32
C ASN A 204 0.11 21.44 -2.07
N LEU A 205 -0.99 20.79 -1.72
CA LEU A 205 -2.32 21.06 -2.28
C LEU A 205 -3.01 22.29 -1.66
N GLY A 206 -2.43 22.91 -0.63
CA GLY A 206 -3.06 24.04 0.08
C GLY A 206 -4.18 23.63 1.03
N ILE A 207 -4.28 22.34 1.37
CA ILE A 207 -5.28 21.78 2.31
C ILE A 207 -4.86 21.99 3.76
N TRP A 208 -3.55 22.03 4.03
CA TRP A 208 -2.99 22.16 5.38
C TRP A 208 -1.99 23.30 5.48
N ASP A 209 -2.25 24.25 6.37
CA ASP A 209 -1.42 25.45 6.57
C ASP A 209 -0.30 25.19 7.58
N ASP A 210 0.79 24.60 7.11
CA ASP A 210 1.99 24.33 7.89
C ASP A 210 3.25 24.33 7.00
N LYS A 211 4.40 24.12 7.60
CA LYS A 211 5.64 23.90 6.87
C LYS A 211 5.84 22.41 6.59
N PRO A 212 6.27 22.05 5.36
CA PRO A 212 6.53 20.65 5.03
C PRO A 212 7.65 20.08 5.90
N VAL A 213 7.47 18.84 6.32
CA VAL A 213 8.51 18.07 6.99
C VAL A 213 9.52 17.61 5.94
N SER A 214 10.80 17.65 6.30
CA SER A 214 11.84 17.06 5.43
C SER A 214 11.64 15.57 5.30
N VAL A 215 11.51 15.11 4.06
CA VAL A 215 11.36 13.70 3.74
C VAL A 215 12.61 13.17 3.06
N ARG A 216 12.79 11.85 3.08
CA ARG A 216 13.89 11.19 2.38
C ARG A 216 13.63 11.20 0.87
N GLU A 217 14.69 11.29 0.08
CA GLU A 217 14.58 11.05 -1.36
C GLU A 217 14.41 9.54 -1.58
N PRO A 218 13.32 9.11 -2.21
CA PRO A 218 13.07 7.68 -2.43
C PRO A 218 13.97 7.12 -3.54
N ILE A 219 14.25 5.83 -3.46
CA ILE A 219 14.82 5.08 -4.58
C ILE A 219 13.70 4.88 -5.61
N ILE A 220 13.92 5.38 -6.82
CA ILE A 220 13.01 5.15 -7.94
C ILE A 220 13.46 3.89 -8.66
N SER A 221 12.62 2.87 -8.66
CA SER A 221 12.92 1.55 -9.21
C SER A 221 11.91 1.12 -10.25
N THR A 222 12.38 0.41 -11.24
CA THR A 222 11.56 -0.30 -12.23
C THR A 222 11.68 -1.81 -12.01
N GLU A 223 10.75 -2.60 -12.56
CA GLU A 223 10.79 -4.06 -12.46
C GLU A 223 12.12 -4.69 -12.92
N ARG A 224 12.83 -4.03 -13.84
CA ARG A 224 14.09 -4.51 -14.40
C ARG A 224 15.26 -4.47 -13.41
N GLU A 225 15.11 -3.72 -12.33
CA GLU A 225 16.13 -3.52 -11.30
C GLU A 225 15.86 -4.36 -10.05
N VAL A 226 14.77 -5.14 -10.07
CA VAL A 226 14.34 -5.98 -8.95
C VAL A 226 14.64 -7.45 -9.23
N ASN A 227 15.29 -8.12 -8.28
CA ASN A 227 15.47 -9.56 -8.27
C ASN A 227 14.51 -10.21 -7.29
N PHE A 228 13.74 -11.18 -7.80
CA PHE A 228 12.80 -11.97 -7.04
C PHE A 228 13.49 -13.27 -6.59
N LEU A 229 13.65 -13.44 -5.30
CA LEU A 229 14.17 -14.67 -4.71
C LEU A 229 13.01 -15.54 -4.27
N THR A 230 12.96 -16.75 -4.80
CA THR A 230 11.87 -17.69 -4.55
C THR A 230 12.37 -19.00 -3.97
N ALA A 231 11.51 -19.66 -3.23
CA ALA A 231 11.75 -21.00 -2.72
C ALA A 231 11.87 -22.01 -3.88
N ARG A 232 12.95 -22.77 -3.92
CA ARG A 232 13.15 -23.88 -4.88
C ARG A 232 12.54 -25.17 -4.36
N GLU A 233 12.42 -25.27 -3.02
CA GLU A 233 11.86 -26.41 -2.30
C GLU A 233 10.82 -25.91 -1.31
N SER A 234 9.90 -26.81 -0.90
CA SER A 234 8.93 -26.54 0.18
C SER A 234 9.54 -26.85 1.53
N GLY A 235 9.27 -26.04 2.55
CA GLY A 235 9.82 -26.22 3.89
C GLY A 235 9.52 -25.06 4.83
N ILE A 236 10.37 -24.88 5.83
CA ILE A 236 10.30 -23.77 6.77
C ILE A 236 11.42 -22.78 6.43
N PHE A 237 11.08 -21.57 6.08
CA PHE A 237 12.03 -20.49 5.86
C PHE A 237 12.45 -19.86 7.18
N VAL A 238 13.76 -19.84 7.45
CA VAL A 238 14.36 -19.21 8.62
C VAL A 238 15.22 -18.05 8.12
N PRO A 239 14.77 -16.79 8.31
CA PRO A 239 15.51 -15.63 7.83
C PRO A 239 16.83 -15.47 8.61
N ALA A 240 17.90 -15.11 7.90
CA ALA A 240 19.18 -14.71 8.50
C ALA A 240 19.26 -13.22 8.80
N ILE A 241 18.35 -12.43 8.20
CA ILE A 241 18.21 -10.98 8.42
C ILE A 241 16.86 -10.69 9.10
N ASN A 242 16.84 -9.70 10.00
CA ASN A 242 15.65 -9.39 10.81
C ASN A 242 14.74 -8.33 10.19
N SER A 243 15.19 -7.63 9.17
CA SER A 243 14.44 -6.55 8.52
C SER A 243 14.95 -6.31 7.11
N CYS A 244 14.16 -5.59 6.32
CA CYS A 244 14.59 -5.03 5.06
C CYS A 244 15.76 -4.03 5.27
N GLY A 245 16.67 -3.95 4.29
CA GLY A 245 17.84 -3.08 4.39
C GLY A 245 18.93 -3.41 3.39
N VAL A 246 20.09 -2.75 3.56
CA VAL A 246 21.26 -2.95 2.69
C VAL A 246 21.79 -4.37 2.84
N ILE A 247 22.17 -4.97 1.70
CA ILE A 247 22.73 -6.31 1.60
C ILE A 247 23.83 -6.35 0.53
N HIS A 248 24.82 -7.23 0.70
CA HIS A 248 25.89 -7.45 -0.26
C HIS A 248 25.74 -8.79 -0.97
N MET A 249 26.34 -8.87 -2.16
CA MET A 249 26.36 -10.12 -2.93
C MET A 249 26.98 -11.25 -2.11
N GLY A 250 26.25 -12.37 -1.99
CA GLY A 250 26.66 -13.54 -1.21
C GLY A 250 26.24 -13.49 0.27
N ASP A 251 25.72 -12.36 0.77
CA ASP A 251 25.21 -12.31 2.14
C ASP A 251 24.01 -13.25 2.29
N PRO A 252 23.90 -13.97 3.43
CA PRO A 252 22.78 -14.85 3.69
C PRO A 252 21.48 -14.05 3.92
N ILE A 253 20.43 -14.41 3.19
CA ILE A 253 19.06 -13.92 3.44
C ILE A 253 18.31 -14.86 4.35
N GLY A 254 18.57 -16.17 4.26
CA GLY A 254 17.99 -17.19 5.11
C GLY A 254 18.16 -18.60 4.57
N ASP A 255 17.60 -19.55 5.29
CA ASP A 255 17.63 -20.96 4.94
C ASP A 255 16.22 -21.53 4.85
N ILE A 256 15.99 -22.48 3.94
CA ILE A 256 14.82 -23.35 4.00
C ILE A 256 15.24 -24.66 4.64
N ILE A 257 14.59 -25.01 5.75
CA ILE A 257 14.89 -26.22 6.50
C ILE A 257 13.78 -27.26 6.36
N GLU A 258 14.17 -28.52 6.47
CA GLU A 258 13.30 -29.67 6.59
C GLU A 258 13.47 -30.25 8.01
N PRO A 259 12.44 -30.06 8.90
CA PRO A 259 12.60 -30.34 10.32
C PRO A 259 12.58 -31.82 10.67
N ILE A 260 11.99 -32.70 9.83
CA ILE A 260 11.88 -34.15 10.15
C ILE A 260 13.26 -34.81 10.09
N GLU A 261 14.06 -34.46 9.09
CA GLU A 261 15.41 -35.00 8.92
C GLU A 261 16.49 -34.07 9.51
N GLY A 262 16.09 -32.86 9.98
CA GLY A 262 17.00 -31.91 10.61
C GLY A 262 18.05 -31.35 9.67
N ARG A 263 17.68 -31.07 8.42
CA ARG A 263 18.61 -30.60 7.39
C ARG A 263 18.18 -29.29 6.75
N ILE A 264 19.16 -28.53 6.29
CA ILE A 264 18.94 -27.39 5.40
C ILE A 264 18.79 -27.94 3.98
N ILE A 265 17.70 -27.55 3.29
CA ILE A 265 17.42 -28.00 1.93
C ILE A 265 17.67 -26.90 0.88
N GLN A 266 17.76 -25.63 1.32
CA GLN A 266 18.15 -24.54 0.45
C GLN A 266 18.79 -23.42 1.26
N HIS A 267 19.99 -22.99 0.85
CA HIS A 267 20.54 -21.69 1.25
C HIS A 267 20.03 -20.61 0.31
N VAL A 268 19.66 -19.46 0.87
CA VAL A 268 19.19 -18.28 0.13
C VAL A 268 20.13 -17.13 0.41
N GLU A 269 20.88 -16.74 -0.62
CA GLU A 269 21.89 -15.67 -0.57
C GLU A 269 21.50 -14.54 -1.53
N SER A 270 21.98 -13.33 -1.26
CA SER A 270 21.78 -12.21 -2.16
C SER A 270 22.59 -12.41 -3.46
N PRO A 271 21.95 -12.28 -4.63
CA PRO A 271 22.63 -12.40 -5.91
C PRO A 271 23.44 -11.16 -6.28
N MET A 272 23.37 -10.08 -5.49
CA MET A 272 23.97 -8.78 -5.79
C MET A 272 24.08 -7.89 -4.56
N ASP A 273 24.86 -6.83 -4.67
CA ASP A 273 24.79 -5.69 -3.76
C ASP A 273 23.49 -4.92 -3.98
N GLY A 274 22.81 -4.51 -2.91
CA GLY A 274 21.56 -3.81 -3.06
C GLY A 274 20.79 -3.59 -1.77
N ILE A 275 19.48 -3.52 -1.90
CA ILE A 275 18.55 -3.34 -0.76
C ILE A 275 17.47 -4.41 -0.84
N VAL A 276 17.34 -5.19 0.23
CA VAL A 276 16.16 -6.03 0.46
C VAL A 276 15.02 -5.10 0.87
N PHE A 277 13.99 -4.99 0.06
CA PHE A 277 12.82 -4.15 0.35
C PHE A 277 11.53 -4.96 0.58
N THR A 278 11.59 -6.26 0.35
CA THR A 278 10.55 -7.25 0.70
C THR A 278 11.23 -8.48 1.28
N LEU A 279 10.75 -8.96 2.42
CA LEU A 279 11.27 -10.15 3.10
C LEU A 279 10.11 -11.05 3.54
N ARG A 280 10.26 -12.36 3.37
CA ARG A 280 9.30 -13.37 3.85
C ARG A 280 9.15 -13.31 5.36
N GLU A 281 7.93 -13.14 5.83
CA GLU A 281 7.55 -13.11 7.25
C GLU A 281 6.91 -14.43 7.69
N ASN A 282 5.98 -14.97 6.90
CA ASN A 282 5.37 -16.26 7.20
C ASN A 282 6.35 -17.39 6.85
N PRO A 283 6.78 -18.20 7.84
CA PRO A 283 7.86 -19.14 7.66
C PRO A 283 7.51 -20.37 6.80
N VAL A 284 6.24 -20.74 6.69
CA VAL A 284 5.85 -21.86 5.84
C VAL A 284 5.93 -21.45 4.38
N VAL A 285 6.72 -22.17 3.61
CA VAL A 285 6.91 -21.90 2.18
C VAL A 285 6.69 -23.14 1.34
N TYR A 286 6.07 -22.90 0.20
CA TYR A 286 5.97 -23.88 -0.87
C TYR A 286 6.91 -23.50 -2.00
N LYS A 287 7.30 -24.47 -2.81
CA LYS A 287 8.10 -24.22 -4.02
C LYS A 287 7.47 -23.09 -4.86
N GLY A 288 8.27 -22.11 -5.23
CA GLY A 288 7.84 -20.92 -5.95
C GLY A 288 7.42 -19.75 -5.05
N ALA A 289 7.27 -19.96 -3.72
CA ALA A 289 6.92 -18.87 -2.80
C ALA A 289 8.00 -17.77 -2.80
N LEU A 290 7.56 -16.51 -2.77
CA LEU A 290 8.46 -15.36 -2.65
C LEU A 290 9.13 -15.36 -1.27
N LEU A 291 10.46 -15.24 -1.26
CA LEU A 291 11.29 -15.13 -0.05
C LEU A 291 11.79 -13.71 0.17
N ALA A 292 12.28 -13.06 -0.89
CA ALA A 292 12.74 -11.69 -0.82
C ALA A 292 12.67 -11.01 -2.19
N ARG A 293 12.61 -9.66 -2.18
CA ARG A 293 12.90 -8.82 -3.33
C ARG A 293 14.11 -7.97 -3.02
N VAL A 294 15.09 -8.00 -3.91
CA VAL A 294 16.32 -7.23 -3.80
C VAL A 294 16.39 -6.24 -4.95
N HIS A 295 16.44 -4.95 -4.63
CA HIS A 295 16.76 -3.90 -5.58
C HIS A 295 18.26 -3.73 -5.63
N GLY A 296 18.84 -3.74 -6.81
CA GLY A 296 20.27 -3.55 -7.01
C GLY A 296 20.58 -3.19 -8.45
N GLY A 297 21.80 -2.68 -8.68
CA GLY A 297 22.22 -2.21 -9.99
C GLY A 297 22.07 -3.29 -11.06
N ARG A 298 21.76 -2.85 -12.29
CA ARG A 298 21.68 -3.71 -13.46
C ARG A 298 22.96 -4.56 -13.57
N LYS A 299 22.81 -5.86 -13.71
CA LYS A 299 23.85 -6.64 -14.35
C LYS A 299 24.09 -6.05 -15.74
N SER A 300 25.26 -5.46 -15.93
CA SER A 300 25.76 -5.01 -17.23
C SER A 300 25.81 -6.15 -18.25
#